data_b9640bbeaa97303ce148c15d46ca117e
#
_entry.id   b9640bbeaa97303ce148c15d46ca117e
#
_cell.length_a   1.000
_cell.length_b   1.000
_cell.length_c   1.000
_cell.angle_alpha   90.00
_cell.angle_beta   90.00
_cell.angle_gamma   90.00
#
_symmetry.space_group_name_H-M   'P 1'
#
loop_
_entity.id
_entity.type
_entity.pdbx_description
1 polymer ?
#
loop_
_entity_poly.entity_id
_entity_poly.type
_entity_poly.pdbx_seq_one_letter_code
_entity_poly.pdbx_strand_id
1 'polypeptide(L)'
;MLLGAILTFASSATAGELDVQFEGGGVWFSRNDVRIPGDGGTRFDLLDLTGQGPDPYVRVYATYAFNGRHALRLTLAPLIVEGTGRPDEDVAFEDELFAAGMPTRGTYRFNTYRLTYRWTLLDRGRWRWGLGAAALVRDAEIALEQGGRRQSRDDLGVVPLLHLYGEFRLTGRSSLVLDVEGAGASAGRAVDAALAARHDFDSGWYAAAGYRTLEGGADNDDVYAFAWLHYVHVAAGYRF
;
A
#
# COMPACT_ATOMS: atom_id res chain seq x y z
N MET A 1 -15.10 2.15 -62.83
CA MET A 1 -13.99 1.43 -62.13
C MET A 1 -13.41 2.36 -61.06
N LEU A 2 -13.86 2.18 -59.80
CA LEU A 2 -13.30 2.88 -58.64
C LEU A 2 -12.35 1.92 -57.96
N LEU A 3 -11.05 2.22 -57.96
CA LEU A 3 -10.06 1.52 -57.19
C LEU A 3 -10.12 2.04 -55.73
N GLY A 4 -10.59 1.22 -54.80
CA GLY A 4 -10.49 1.50 -53.36
C GLY A 4 -9.07 1.17 -52.88
N ALA A 5 -8.34 2.20 -52.47
CA ALA A 5 -7.07 2.03 -51.75
C ALA A 5 -7.34 1.63 -50.30
N ILE A 6 -7.06 0.39 -49.98
CA ILE A 6 -7.06 -0.08 -48.58
C ILE A 6 -5.73 0.36 -47.96
N LEU A 7 -5.77 1.40 -47.14
CA LEU A 7 -4.66 1.78 -46.27
C LEU A 7 -4.59 0.81 -45.11
N THR A 8 -3.70 -0.18 -45.20
CA THR A 8 -3.30 -1.03 -44.09
C THR A 8 -2.38 -0.21 -43.17
N PHE A 9 -2.92 0.28 -42.05
CA PHE A 9 -2.10 0.76 -40.94
C PHE A 9 -1.44 -0.46 -40.29
N ALA A 10 -0.23 -0.77 -40.66
CA ALA A 10 0.63 -1.65 -39.88
C ALA A 10 1.02 -0.89 -38.59
N SER A 11 0.22 -1.06 -37.53
CA SER A 11 0.61 -0.69 -36.19
C SER A 11 1.72 -1.67 -35.78
N SER A 12 2.98 -1.22 -35.84
CA SER A 12 4.07 -1.89 -35.14
C SER A 12 3.82 -1.72 -33.63
N ALA A 13 3.05 -2.62 -33.05
CA ALA A 13 2.95 -2.75 -31.62
C ALA A 13 4.36 -3.11 -31.13
N THR A 14 5.10 -2.15 -30.59
CA THR A 14 6.24 -2.45 -29.74
C THR A 14 5.73 -3.34 -28.62
N ALA A 15 6.25 -4.58 -28.56
CA ALA A 15 5.90 -5.52 -27.48
C ALA A 15 6.15 -4.80 -26.16
N GLY A 16 5.13 -4.80 -25.29
CA GLY A 16 5.26 -4.22 -23.96
C GLY A 16 6.18 -5.08 -23.10
N GLU A 17 6.82 -4.49 -22.11
CA GLU A 17 7.66 -5.16 -21.13
C GLU A 17 6.82 -5.47 -19.88
N LEU A 18 6.82 -6.74 -19.46
CA LEU A 18 6.19 -7.18 -18.22
C LEU A 18 7.29 -7.33 -17.14
N ASP A 19 7.08 -6.68 -16.00
CA ASP A 19 7.92 -6.78 -14.81
C ASP A 19 7.09 -7.36 -13.67
N VAL A 20 7.57 -8.42 -13.04
CA VAL A 20 6.94 -9.02 -11.85
C VAL A 20 7.91 -8.94 -10.69
N GLN A 21 7.46 -8.39 -9.56
CA GLN A 21 8.26 -8.22 -8.35
C GLN A 21 7.55 -8.81 -7.14
N PHE A 22 8.32 -9.51 -6.31
CA PHE A 22 7.94 -9.96 -4.97
C PHE A 22 8.74 -9.14 -3.95
N GLU A 23 8.05 -8.58 -2.97
CA GLU A 23 8.60 -7.81 -1.86
C GLU A 23 8.19 -8.46 -0.55
N GLY A 24 9.10 -8.54 0.42
CA GLY A 24 8.83 -9.04 1.74
C GLY A 24 9.80 -8.46 2.77
N GLY A 25 9.42 -8.56 4.05
CA GLY A 25 10.23 -8.02 5.14
C GLY A 25 9.46 -7.92 6.44
N GLY A 26 9.82 -6.94 7.26
CA GLY A 26 9.16 -6.63 8.52
C GLY A 26 8.40 -5.32 8.45
N VAL A 27 7.21 -5.30 9.05
CA VAL A 27 6.40 -4.11 9.27
C VAL A 27 6.25 -3.85 10.76
N TRP A 28 6.34 -2.58 11.17
CA TRP A 28 6.02 -2.14 12.53
C TRP A 28 5.21 -0.87 12.49
N PHE A 29 4.50 -0.61 13.59
CA PHE A 29 3.62 0.54 13.73
C PHE A 29 4.24 1.54 14.70
N SER A 30 4.16 2.82 14.38
CA SER A 30 4.41 3.90 15.32
C SER A 30 3.12 4.55 15.85
N ARG A 31 1.98 4.20 15.25
CA ARG A 31 0.66 4.71 15.61
C ARG A 31 -0.43 3.79 15.09
N ASN A 32 -1.48 3.55 15.90
CA ASN A 32 -2.72 2.91 15.45
C ASN A 32 -3.90 3.33 16.33
N ASP A 33 -4.25 4.61 16.26
CA ASP A 33 -5.36 5.21 17.03
C ASP A 33 -6.70 4.83 16.44
N VAL A 34 -7.62 4.42 17.28
CA VAL A 34 -8.97 3.99 16.91
C VAL A 34 -10.02 4.60 17.83
N ARG A 35 -11.16 5.02 17.27
CA ARG A 35 -12.42 5.33 17.95
C ARG A 35 -13.58 4.98 17.03
N ILE A 36 -14.40 4.02 17.41
CA ILE A 36 -15.52 3.52 16.62
C ILE A 36 -16.73 3.29 17.54
N PRO A 37 -17.89 3.93 17.30
CA PRO A 37 -18.12 4.96 16.27
C PRO A 37 -17.29 6.22 16.51
N GLY A 38 -17.08 7.00 15.44
CA GLY A 38 -16.22 8.19 15.48
C GLY A 38 -16.71 9.29 16.42
N ASP A 39 -18.00 9.41 16.67
CA ASP A 39 -18.61 10.41 17.55
C ASP A 39 -18.97 9.88 18.94
N GLY A 40 -18.91 8.57 19.21
CA GLY A 40 -19.41 7.98 20.47
C GLY A 40 -18.53 6.92 21.11
N GLY A 41 -17.56 6.35 20.38
CA GLY A 41 -16.66 5.31 20.89
C GLY A 41 -15.56 5.86 21.81
N THR A 42 -14.90 4.97 22.55
CA THR A 42 -13.69 5.29 23.29
C THR A 42 -12.51 5.35 22.33
N ARG A 43 -11.68 6.41 22.46
CA ARG A 43 -10.42 6.48 21.70
C ARG A 43 -9.35 5.68 22.45
N PHE A 44 -8.72 4.74 21.75
CA PHE A 44 -7.64 3.91 22.29
C PHE A 44 -6.55 3.66 21.24
N ASP A 45 -5.36 3.28 21.67
CA ASP A 45 -4.30 2.79 20.79
C ASP A 45 -4.46 1.28 20.60
N LEU A 46 -4.72 0.84 19.38
CA LEU A 46 -4.85 -0.59 19.07
C LEU A 46 -3.53 -1.35 19.31
N LEU A 47 -2.39 -0.63 19.35
CA LEU A 47 -1.08 -1.22 19.63
C LEU A 47 -0.95 -1.77 21.05
N ASP A 48 -1.76 -1.32 22.00
CA ASP A 48 -1.84 -1.90 23.36
C ASP A 48 -2.36 -3.35 23.33
N LEU A 49 -3.05 -3.71 22.26
CA LEU A 49 -3.58 -5.06 22.03
C LEU A 49 -2.75 -5.86 21.02
N THR A 50 -2.39 -5.26 19.88
CA THR A 50 -1.71 -5.95 18.78
C THR A 50 -0.18 -5.96 18.91
N GLY A 51 0.37 -5.06 19.71
CA GLY A 51 1.80 -4.76 19.71
C GLY A 51 2.23 -3.89 18.55
N GLN A 52 3.51 -3.52 18.54
CA GLN A 52 4.09 -2.64 17.51
C GLN A 52 4.75 -3.38 16.36
N GLY A 53 4.89 -4.69 16.45
CA GLY A 53 5.67 -5.51 15.50
C GLY A 53 7.14 -5.69 15.95
N PRO A 54 8.07 -6.09 15.04
CA PRO A 54 7.83 -6.28 13.62
C PRO A 54 7.03 -7.53 13.27
N ASP A 55 6.06 -7.39 12.39
CA ASP A 55 5.32 -8.50 11.80
C ASP A 55 5.81 -8.78 10.38
N PRO A 56 5.80 -10.04 9.90
CA PRO A 56 6.15 -10.35 8.53
C PRO A 56 5.07 -9.85 7.57
N TYR A 57 5.48 -9.37 6.41
CA TYR A 57 4.56 -9.00 5.35
C TYR A 57 5.07 -9.40 3.96
N VAL A 58 4.17 -9.42 2.99
CA VAL A 58 4.48 -9.65 1.58
C VAL A 58 3.71 -8.69 0.69
N ARG A 59 4.30 -8.33 -0.46
CA ARG A 59 3.65 -7.60 -1.55
C ARG A 59 4.04 -8.20 -2.88
N VAL A 60 3.14 -8.17 -3.85
CA VAL A 60 3.39 -8.60 -5.21
C VAL A 60 3.01 -7.46 -6.15
N TYR A 61 3.88 -7.22 -7.13
CA TYR A 61 3.66 -6.23 -8.17
C TYR A 61 3.76 -6.89 -9.54
N ALA A 62 2.85 -6.54 -10.43
CA ALA A 62 2.93 -6.85 -11.85
C ALA A 62 2.81 -5.52 -12.62
N THR A 63 3.88 -5.13 -13.32
CA THR A 63 3.93 -3.87 -14.08
C THR A 63 4.04 -4.18 -15.56
N TYR A 64 3.11 -3.70 -16.35
CA TYR A 64 3.17 -3.77 -17.80
C TYR A 64 3.47 -2.38 -18.37
N ALA A 65 4.66 -2.23 -18.98
CA ALA A 65 5.07 -1.01 -19.66
C ALA A 65 4.76 -1.12 -21.15
N PHE A 66 4.05 -0.13 -21.69
CA PHE A 66 3.70 -0.04 -23.11
C PHE A 66 4.18 1.27 -23.71
N ASN A 67 4.60 1.22 -25.00
CA ASN A 67 5.15 2.32 -25.79
C ASN A 67 6.27 3.16 -25.12
N GLY A 68 7.02 2.58 -24.18
CA GLY A 68 8.21 3.17 -23.54
C GLY A 68 7.96 4.31 -22.55
N ARG A 69 6.72 4.83 -22.47
CA ARG A 69 6.39 5.95 -21.57
C ARG A 69 5.25 5.68 -20.60
N HIS A 70 4.43 4.71 -20.88
CA HIS A 70 3.23 4.42 -20.09
C HIS A 70 3.37 3.06 -19.43
N ALA A 71 2.89 2.93 -18.21
CA ALA A 71 2.84 1.67 -17.51
C ALA A 71 1.56 1.54 -16.69
N LEU A 72 1.07 0.31 -16.56
CA LEU A 72 0.06 -0.08 -15.60
C LEU A 72 0.69 -1.05 -14.61
N ARG A 73 0.47 -0.82 -13.32
CA ARG A 73 0.95 -1.67 -12.24
C ARG A 73 -0.21 -2.17 -11.40
N LEU A 74 -0.33 -3.47 -11.27
CA LEU A 74 -1.17 -4.11 -10.28
C LEU A 74 -0.33 -4.37 -9.02
N THR A 75 -0.86 -4.04 -7.84
CA THR A 75 -0.24 -4.31 -6.53
C THR A 75 -1.21 -5.10 -5.68
N LEU A 76 -0.71 -6.19 -5.06
CA LEU A 76 -1.39 -6.99 -4.06
C LEU A 76 -0.58 -6.92 -2.77
N ALA A 77 -1.18 -6.43 -1.68
CA ALA A 77 -0.48 -6.22 -0.41
C ALA A 77 -1.41 -6.56 0.77
N PRO A 78 -1.57 -7.85 1.09
CA PRO A 78 -2.30 -8.27 2.28
C PRO A 78 -1.51 -7.92 3.53
N LEU A 79 -2.23 -7.48 4.58
CA LEU A 79 -1.69 -7.26 5.91
C LEU A 79 -2.77 -7.57 6.95
N ILE A 80 -2.47 -8.49 7.86
CA ILE A 80 -3.29 -8.79 9.03
C ILE A 80 -2.33 -8.89 10.21
N VAL A 81 -2.62 -8.11 11.26
CA VAL A 81 -1.88 -8.13 12.52
C VAL A 81 -2.87 -8.39 13.65
N GLU A 82 -2.55 -9.34 14.47
CA GLU A 82 -3.37 -9.75 15.61
C GLU A 82 -2.51 -9.85 16.87
N GLY A 83 -3.12 -9.53 18.01
CA GLY A 83 -2.47 -9.69 19.29
C GLY A 83 -3.46 -9.74 20.42
N THR A 84 -2.98 -9.98 21.64
CA THR A 84 -3.79 -9.97 22.84
C THR A 84 -3.10 -9.12 23.90
N GLY A 85 -3.78 -8.09 24.33
CA GLY A 85 -3.35 -7.16 25.36
C GLY A 85 -4.40 -7.01 26.45
N ARG A 86 -4.25 -5.97 27.27
CA ARG A 86 -5.21 -5.59 28.31
C ARG A 86 -5.40 -4.08 28.21
N PRO A 87 -6.60 -3.60 27.83
CA PRO A 87 -6.85 -2.17 27.82
C PRO A 87 -6.72 -1.59 29.24
N ASP A 88 -6.14 -0.40 29.35
CA ASP A 88 -5.97 0.29 30.65
C ASP A 88 -7.27 0.88 31.16
N GLU A 89 -8.22 1.15 30.27
CA GLU A 89 -9.56 1.68 30.58
C GLU A 89 -10.63 0.89 29.82
N ASP A 90 -11.90 1.08 30.22
CA ASP A 90 -13.03 0.48 29.52
C ASP A 90 -13.15 1.06 28.11
N VAL A 91 -13.22 0.19 27.10
CA VAL A 91 -13.29 0.58 25.69
C VAL A 91 -14.69 0.35 25.15
N ALA A 92 -15.44 1.41 24.90
CA ALA A 92 -16.67 1.36 24.11
C ALA A 92 -16.31 1.28 22.62
N PHE A 93 -16.62 0.16 21.99
CA PHE A 93 -16.34 -0.12 20.60
C PHE A 93 -17.55 -0.75 19.94
N GLU A 94 -18.08 -0.10 18.89
CA GLU A 94 -19.38 -0.41 18.32
C GLU A 94 -20.47 -0.46 19.41
N ASP A 95 -21.25 -1.51 19.51
CA ASP A 95 -22.34 -1.66 20.46
C ASP A 95 -21.93 -2.35 21.78
N GLU A 96 -20.63 -2.56 22.03
CA GLU A 96 -20.13 -3.30 23.19
C GLU A 96 -19.12 -2.52 24.02
N LEU A 97 -19.07 -2.86 25.31
CA LEU A 97 -18.07 -2.36 26.25
C LEU A 97 -17.07 -3.47 26.59
N PHE A 98 -15.81 -3.24 26.29
CA PHE A 98 -14.68 -4.12 26.59
C PHE A 98 -14.02 -3.64 27.88
N ALA A 99 -14.06 -4.48 28.92
CA ALA A 99 -13.64 -4.09 30.26
C ALA A 99 -12.12 -3.91 30.38
N ALA A 100 -11.69 -2.91 31.13
CA ALA A 100 -10.31 -2.67 31.50
C ALA A 100 -9.66 -3.86 32.19
N GLY A 101 -8.36 -4.07 31.96
CA GLY A 101 -7.55 -5.10 32.59
C GLY A 101 -7.85 -6.55 32.19
N MET A 102 -8.85 -6.77 31.35
CA MET A 102 -9.20 -8.11 30.85
C MET A 102 -8.44 -8.44 29.56
N PRO A 103 -8.01 -9.72 29.37
CA PRO A 103 -7.40 -10.12 28.10
C PRO A 103 -8.34 -9.86 26.93
N THR A 104 -7.91 -9.01 26.00
CA THR A 104 -8.66 -8.58 24.82
C THR A 104 -7.81 -8.82 23.59
N ARG A 105 -8.34 -9.58 22.62
CA ARG A 105 -7.70 -9.77 21.32
C ARG A 105 -8.08 -8.60 20.42
N GLY A 106 -7.07 -7.96 19.85
CA GLY A 106 -7.20 -6.96 18.80
C GLY A 106 -6.84 -7.55 17.44
N THR A 107 -7.56 -7.16 16.40
CA THR A 107 -7.25 -7.47 15.00
C THR A 107 -7.20 -6.18 14.20
N TYR A 108 -6.13 -6.02 13.43
CA TYR A 108 -5.97 -5.00 12.40
C TYR A 108 -5.76 -5.69 11.06
N ARG A 109 -6.73 -5.55 10.13
CA ARG A 109 -6.60 -6.00 8.74
C ARG A 109 -6.58 -4.80 7.83
N PHE A 110 -5.61 -4.77 6.92
CA PHE A 110 -5.46 -3.74 5.92
C PHE A 110 -4.94 -4.33 4.61
N ASN A 111 -5.82 -5.04 3.90
CA ASN A 111 -5.49 -5.58 2.59
C ASN A 111 -5.64 -4.48 1.54
N THR A 112 -4.66 -4.34 0.67
CA THR A 112 -4.71 -3.37 -0.41
C THR A 112 -4.53 -4.04 -1.76
N TYR A 113 -5.45 -3.74 -2.66
CA TYR A 113 -5.40 -4.09 -4.07
C TYR A 113 -5.37 -2.80 -4.87
N ARG A 114 -4.34 -2.60 -5.70
CA ARG A 114 -4.11 -1.29 -6.29
C ARG A 114 -3.82 -1.41 -7.78
N LEU A 115 -4.47 -0.58 -8.58
CA LEU A 115 -4.15 -0.38 -10.00
C LEU A 115 -3.57 1.02 -10.16
N THR A 116 -2.30 1.11 -10.56
CA THR A 116 -1.58 2.37 -10.76
C THR A 116 -1.26 2.56 -12.22
N TYR A 117 -1.65 3.69 -12.78
CA TYR A 117 -1.18 4.17 -14.08
C TYR A 117 -0.03 5.15 -13.87
N ARG A 118 1.04 5.02 -14.68
CA ARG A 118 2.20 5.90 -14.69
C ARG A 118 2.52 6.39 -16.09
N TRP A 119 2.76 7.68 -16.21
CA TRP A 119 3.33 8.31 -17.39
C TRP A 119 4.73 8.82 -17.08
N THR A 120 5.73 8.35 -17.84
CA THR A 120 7.13 8.80 -17.76
C THR A 120 7.26 10.16 -18.45
N LEU A 121 7.46 11.21 -17.64
CA LEU A 121 7.61 12.59 -18.09
C LEU A 121 9.03 12.87 -18.56
N LEU A 122 10.01 12.38 -17.83
CA LEU A 122 11.43 12.58 -18.08
C LEU A 122 12.16 11.24 -18.01
N ASP A 123 12.96 10.94 -19.03
CA ASP A 123 13.98 9.89 -19.00
C ASP A 123 15.21 10.43 -19.70
N ARG A 124 16.11 11.06 -18.93
CA ARG A 124 17.31 11.71 -19.46
C ARG A 124 18.49 11.61 -18.49
N GLY A 125 19.63 11.21 -19.01
CA GLY A 125 20.84 11.05 -18.22
C GLY A 125 20.64 10.03 -17.09
N ARG A 126 20.85 10.45 -15.85
CA ARG A 126 20.68 9.59 -14.68
C ARG A 126 19.25 9.59 -14.10
N TRP A 127 18.37 10.46 -14.59
CA TRP A 127 17.07 10.67 -14.00
C TRP A 127 15.94 10.12 -14.86
N ARG A 128 15.03 9.42 -14.22
CA ARG A 128 13.70 9.09 -14.76
C ARG A 128 12.64 9.56 -13.77
N TRP A 129 11.67 10.31 -14.26
CA TRP A 129 10.53 10.77 -13.47
C TRP A 129 9.23 10.42 -14.15
N GLY A 130 8.26 10.02 -13.37
CA GLY A 130 6.91 9.72 -13.81
C GLY A 130 5.86 10.25 -12.86
N LEU A 131 4.71 10.61 -13.42
CA LEU A 131 3.51 10.96 -12.69
C LEU A 131 2.38 10.05 -13.09
N GLY A 132 1.40 9.91 -12.23
CA GLY A 132 0.24 9.08 -12.51
C GLY A 132 -0.85 9.18 -11.47
N ALA A 133 -1.72 8.21 -11.52
CA ALA A 133 -2.81 8.05 -10.57
C ALA A 133 -3.01 6.56 -10.24
N ALA A 134 -3.54 6.29 -9.07
CA ALA A 134 -3.88 4.95 -8.66
C ALA A 134 -5.30 4.89 -8.11
N ALA A 135 -5.94 3.73 -8.30
CA ALA A 135 -7.15 3.33 -7.61
C ALA A 135 -6.78 2.27 -6.60
N LEU A 136 -6.89 2.59 -5.33
CA LEU A 136 -6.67 1.69 -4.21
C LEU A 136 -8.01 1.12 -3.76
N VAL A 137 -8.21 -0.18 -3.87
CA VAL A 137 -9.27 -0.90 -3.17
C VAL A 137 -8.72 -1.30 -1.81
N ARG A 138 -9.29 -0.74 -0.75
CA ARG A 138 -8.96 -0.99 0.64
C ARG A 138 -9.99 -1.95 1.23
N ASP A 139 -9.54 -3.12 1.72
CA ASP A 139 -10.30 -4.06 2.52
C ASP A 139 -9.72 -4.01 3.95
N ALA A 140 -10.37 -3.27 4.82
CA ALA A 140 -9.93 -3.01 6.19
C ALA A 140 -10.90 -3.59 7.21
N GLU A 141 -10.37 -4.03 8.35
CA GLU A 141 -11.14 -4.45 9.52
C GLU A 141 -10.39 -4.05 10.79
N ILE A 142 -11.13 -3.54 11.76
CA ILE A 142 -10.71 -3.46 13.16
C ILE A 142 -11.68 -4.29 13.96
N ALA A 143 -11.16 -5.24 14.78
CA ALA A 143 -12.00 -6.08 15.62
C ALA A 143 -11.42 -6.21 17.02
N LEU A 144 -12.32 -6.30 18.01
CA LEU A 144 -12.03 -6.60 19.40
C LEU A 144 -12.78 -7.86 19.84
N GLU A 145 -12.10 -8.72 20.61
CA GLU A 145 -12.70 -9.92 21.19
C GLU A 145 -12.28 -10.06 22.65
N GLN A 146 -13.26 -10.20 23.56
CA GLN A 146 -13.04 -10.37 25.00
C GLN A 146 -14.13 -11.25 25.60
N GLY A 147 -13.74 -12.31 26.32
CA GLY A 147 -14.68 -13.17 27.02
C GLY A 147 -15.72 -13.87 26.14
N GLY A 148 -15.37 -14.17 24.87
CA GLY A 148 -16.25 -14.78 23.88
C GLY A 148 -17.19 -13.79 23.15
N ARG A 149 -17.13 -12.49 23.46
CA ARG A 149 -17.82 -11.43 22.71
C ARG A 149 -16.85 -10.85 21.69
N ARG A 150 -17.32 -10.64 20.44
CA ARG A 150 -16.58 -10.04 19.36
C ARG A 150 -17.39 -8.93 18.70
N GLN A 151 -16.73 -7.81 18.48
CA GLN A 151 -17.23 -6.72 17.62
C GLN A 151 -16.21 -6.40 16.56
N SER A 152 -16.66 -6.03 15.37
CA SER A 152 -15.78 -5.61 14.27
C SER A 152 -16.39 -4.51 13.43
N ARG A 153 -15.54 -3.65 12.94
CA ARG A 153 -15.85 -2.66 11.89
C ARG A 153 -15.06 -3.00 10.64
N ASP A 154 -15.80 -3.37 9.60
CA ASP A 154 -15.27 -3.63 8.26
C ASP A 154 -15.48 -2.42 7.35
N ASP A 155 -14.52 -2.16 6.46
CA ASP A 155 -14.62 -1.12 5.46
C ASP A 155 -13.98 -1.57 4.15
N LEU A 156 -14.81 -1.64 3.10
CA LEU A 156 -14.38 -1.86 1.72
C LEU A 156 -14.56 -0.59 0.94
N GLY A 157 -13.48 0.10 0.63
CA GLY A 157 -13.52 1.40 -0.03
C GLY A 157 -12.56 1.51 -1.20
N VAL A 158 -12.87 2.44 -2.12
CA VAL A 158 -11.98 2.82 -3.22
C VAL A 158 -11.43 4.21 -2.96
N VAL A 159 -10.09 4.34 -2.93
CA VAL A 159 -9.39 5.60 -2.68
C VAL A 159 -8.58 5.97 -3.92
N PRO A 160 -8.91 7.10 -4.58
CA PRO A 160 -8.05 7.63 -5.65
C PRO A 160 -6.79 8.26 -5.06
N LEU A 161 -5.64 7.94 -5.65
CA LEU A 161 -4.33 8.44 -5.22
C LEU A 161 -3.62 9.09 -6.40
N LEU A 162 -2.83 10.12 -6.13
CA LEU A 162 -1.81 10.61 -7.05
C LEU A 162 -0.57 9.72 -6.91
N HIS A 163 0.14 9.50 -8.02
CA HIS A 163 1.37 8.70 -8.06
C HIS A 163 2.54 9.52 -8.56
N LEU A 164 3.65 9.48 -7.84
CA LEU A 164 4.95 10.01 -8.22
C LEU A 164 5.99 8.90 -8.23
N TYR A 165 6.71 8.77 -9.32
CA TYR A 165 7.83 7.85 -9.49
C TYR A 165 9.11 8.62 -9.78
N GLY A 166 10.20 8.23 -9.13
CA GLY A 166 11.54 8.75 -9.37
C GLY A 166 12.55 7.61 -9.44
N GLU A 167 13.48 7.67 -10.36
CA GLU A 167 14.63 6.76 -10.43
C GLU A 167 15.90 7.59 -10.68
N PHE A 168 16.91 7.36 -9.85
CA PHE A 168 18.25 7.91 -10.02
C PHE A 168 19.25 6.81 -10.28
N ARG A 169 19.81 6.74 -11.47
CA ARG A 169 20.80 5.75 -11.91
C ARG A 169 22.15 6.07 -11.32
N LEU A 170 22.59 5.28 -10.34
CA LEU A 170 23.91 5.39 -9.71
C LEU A 170 25.00 4.89 -10.64
N THR A 171 24.75 3.73 -11.26
CA THR A 171 25.63 3.06 -12.22
C THR A 171 24.80 2.55 -13.40
N GLY A 172 25.40 1.81 -14.35
CA GLY A 172 24.67 1.13 -15.42
C GLY A 172 23.72 0.03 -14.94
N ARG A 173 23.88 -0.43 -13.70
CA ARG A 173 23.09 -1.57 -13.12
C ARG A 173 22.43 -1.24 -11.79
N SER A 174 22.77 -0.13 -11.15
CA SER A 174 22.24 0.21 -9.83
C SER A 174 21.52 1.54 -9.85
N SER A 175 20.38 1.61 -9.20
CA SER A 175 19.57 2.82 -9.07
C SER A 175 18.97 2.98 -7.68
N LEU A 176 18.61 4.20 -7.34
CA LEU A 176 17.69 4.52 -6.26
C LEU A 176 16.31 4.74 -6.88
N VAL A 177 15.30 4.11 -6.32
CA VAL A 177 13.92 4.19 -6.78
C VAL A 177 13.05 4.78 -5.68
N LEU A 178 12.39 5.88 -6.00
CA LEU A 178 11.35 6.53 -5.20
C LEU A 178 9.98 6.19 -5.79
N ASP A 179 9.07 5.73 -4.95
CA ASP A 179 7.68 5.43 -5.32
C ASP A 179 6.76 6.02 -4.26
N VAL A 180 5.93 6.98 -4.64
CA VAL A 180 5.03 7.67 -3.71
C VAL A 180 3.63 7.68 -4.28
N GLU A 181 2.67 7.29 -3.46
CA GLU A 181 1.25 7.43 -3.75
C GLU A 181 0.55 8.10 -2.58
N GLY A 182 -0.34 9.04 -2.87
CA GLY A 182 -1.03 9.74 -1.79
C GLY A 182 -2.21 10.57 -2.24
N ALA A 183 -3.10 10.79 -1.29
CA ALA A 183 -4.22 11.71 -1.41
C ALA A 183 -4.61 12.25 -0.02
N GLY A 184 -5.27 13.40 -0.01
CA GLY A 184 -5.87 13.97 1.19
C GLY A 184 -7.20 14.64 0.87
N ALA A 185 -8.16 14.47 1.77
CA ALA A 185 -9.48 15.09 1.74
C ALA A 185 -9.90 15.46 3.17
N SER A 186 -11.01 16.16 3.32
CA SER A 186 -11.54 16.53 4.64
C SER A 186 -11.86 15.32 5.52
N ALA A 187 -12.26 14.19 4.92
CA ALA A 187 -12.63 12.97 5.64
C ALA A 187 -11.45 12.02 5.91
N GLY A 188 -10.23 12.35 5.45
CA GLY A 188 -9.07 11.47 5.66
C GLY A 188 -7.92 11.72 4.70
N ARG A 189 -6.85 10.97 4.91
CA ARG A 189 -5.65 11.01 4.08
C ARG A 189 -5.01 9.63 3.95
N ALA A 190 -4.20 9.46 2.90
CA ALA A 190 -3.38 8.29 2.70
C ALA A 190 -2.07 8.69 2.01
N VAL A 191 -0.94 8.23 2.52
CA VAL A 191 0.39 8.38 1.93
C VAL A 191 1.12 7.06 2.04
N ASP A 192 1.61 6.54 0.92
CA ASP A 192 2.47 5.35 0.81
C ASP A 192 3.73 5.78 0.06
N ALA A 193 4.87 5.85 0.75
CA ALA A 193 6.13 6.32 0.20
C ALA A 193 7.23 5.30 0.43
N ALA A 194 7.93 4.90 -0.64
CA ALA A 194 9.04 3.96 -0.61
C ALA A 194 10.28 4.53 -1.28
N LEU A 195 11.44 4.26 -0.67
CA LEU A 195 12.76 4.48 -1.26
C LEU A 195 13.55 3.18 -1.19
N ALA A 196 14.03 2.70 -2.34
CA ALA A 196 14.78 1.47 -2.43
C ALA A 196 16.04 1.63 -3.29
N ALA A 197 17.11 0.95 -2.91
CA ALA A 197 18.26 0.68 -3.77
C ALA A 197 17.96 -0.60 -4.57
N ARG A 198 18.10 -0.52 -5.89
CA ARG A 198 17.86 -1.61 -6.83
C ARG A 198 19.15 -1.94 -7.58
N HIS A 199 19.37 -3.22 -7.82
CA HIS A 199 20.46 -3.73 -8.66
C HIS A 199 19.92 -4.69 -9.71
N ASP A 200 20.18 -4.38 -10.99
CA ASP A 200 19.77 -5.17 -12.15
C ASP A 200 20.90 -6.13 -12.56
N PHE A 201 20.56 -7.41 -12.78
CA PHE A 201 21.47 -8.46 -13.28
C PHE A 201 21.32 -8.64 -14.80
N ASP A 202 22.31 -9.26 -15.44
CA ASP A 202 22.29 -9.45 -16.90
C ASP A 202 21.18 -10.41 -17.40
N SER A 203 20.60 -11.19 -16.50
CA SER A 203 19.60 -12.23 -16.80
C SER A 203 18.14 -11.76 -16.79
N GLY A 204 17.87 -10.45 -16.71
CA GLY A 204 16.52 -9.90 -16.52
C GLY A 204 16.05 -9.88 -15.06
N TRP A 205 16.75 -10.58 -14.16
CA TRP A 205 16.49 -10.50 -12.72
C TRP A 205 16.99 -9.17 -12.13
N TYR A 206 16.38 -8.77 -11.05
CA TYR A 206 16.90 -7.70 -10.19
C TYR A 206 16.59 -7.98 -8.71
N ALA A 207 17.35 -7.35 -7.84
CA ALA A 207 17.09 -7.31 -6.43
C ALA A 207 16.97 -5.86 -5.96
N ALA A 208 16.18 -5.64 -4.92
CA ALA A 208 16.08 -4.34 -4.27
C ALA A 208 16.00 -4.51 -2.75
N ALA A 209 16.42 -3.46 -2.04
CA ALA A 209 16.22 -3.34 -0.60
C ALA A 209 15.91 -1.88 -0.26
N GLY A 210 15.05 -1.67 0.73
CA GLY A 210 14.62 -0.32 1.03
C GLY A 210 13.78 -0.17 2.26
N TYR A 211 13.25 1.04 2.37
CA TYR A 211 12.33 1.45 3.41
C TYR A 211 11.06 2.01 2.78
N ARG A 212 9.94 1.72 3.43
CA ARG A 212 8.61 2.24 3.08
C ARG A 212 7.93 2.78 4.32
N THR A 213 7.18 3.85 4.16
CA THR A 213 6.25 4.32 5.18
C THR A 213 4.86 4.43 4.58
N LEU A 214 3.86 4.00 5.34
CA LEU A 214 2.45 4.13 5.00
C LEU A 214 1.75 4.82 6.17
N GLU A 215 1.18 5.98 5.91
CA GLU A 215 0.40 6.75 6.88
C GLU A 215 -0.96 7.03 6.29
N GLY A 216 -2.01 6.84 7.08
CA GLY A 216 -3.34 7.16 6.64
C GLY A 216 -4.41 6.90 7.67
N GLY A 217 -5.58 7.38 7.36
CA GLY A 217 -6.73 7.22 8.21
C GLY A 217 -7.93 8.04 7.76
N ALA A 218 -9.03 7.87 8.49
CA ALA A 218 -10.27 8.61 8.32
C ALA A 218 -10.71 9.21 9.65
N ASP A 219 -11.40 10.36 9.57
CA ASP A 219 -12.02 11.07 10.70
C ASP A 219 -13.39 11.57 10.25
N ASN A 220 -14.42 10.86 10.68
CA ASN A 220 -15.82 11.21 10.48
C ASN A 220 -16.69 10.62 11.62
N ASP A 221 -18.00 10.83 11.58
CA ASP A 221 -18.92 10.40 12.63
C ASP A 221 -18.94 8.87 12.81
N ASP A 222 -18.69 8.10 11.75
CA ASP A 222 -18.69 6.63 11.80
C ASP A 222 -17.36 6.06 12.32
N VAL A 223 -16.23 6.70 11.98
CA VAL A 223 -14.91 6.16 12.29
C VAL A 223 -13.86 7.26 12.48
N TYR A 224 -13.09 7.14 13.54
CA TYR A 224 -11.79 7.76 13.69
C TYR A 224 -10.75 6.63 13.74
N ALA A 225 -9.92 6.50 12.70
CA ALA A 225 -8.87 5.51 12.66
C ALA A 225 -7.68 6.04 11.88
N PHE A 226 -6.51 6.11 12.54
CA PHE A 226 -5.26 6.54 11.92
C PHE A 226 -4.15 5.58 12.28
N ALA A 227 -3.47 5.05 11.25
CA ALA A 227 -2.32 4.19 11.40
C ALA A 227 -1.09 4.76 10.72
N TRP A 228 0.08 4.51 11.29
CA TRP A 228 1.37 4.84 10.70
C TRP A 228 2.29 3.64 10.78
N LEU A 229 2.58 3.07 9.60
CA LEU A 229 3.33 1.84 9.41
C LEU A 229 4.69 2.14 8.78
N HIS A 230 5.67 1.38 9.17
CA HIS A 230 7.03 1.42 8.67
C HIS A 230 7.44 0.04 8.21
N TYR A 231 8.13 -0.04 7.07
CA TYR A 231 8.55 -1.30 6.50
C TYR A 231 10.04 -1.24 6.15
N VAL A 232 10.77 -2.28 6.50
CA VAL A 232 12.05 -2.60 5.88
C VAL A 232 11.86 -3.79 4.98
N HIS A 233 12.30 -3.68 3.73
CA HIS A 233 12.01 -4.69 2.74
C HIS A 233 13.21 -5.09 1.90
N VAL A 234 13.13 -6.33 1.42
CA VAL A 234 13.89 -6.84 0.29
C VAL A 234 12.92 -7.25 -0.80
N ALA A 235 13.35 -7.16 -2.04
CA ALA A 235 12.55 -7.55 -3.18
C ALA A 235 13.39 -8.27 -4.22
N ALA A 236 12.76 -9.17 -4.96
CA ALA A 236 13.29 -9.78 -6.17
C ALA A 236 12.26 -9.64 -7.29
N GLY A 237 12.72 -9.34 -8.49
CA GLY A 237 11.83 -9.23 -9.65
C GLY A 237 12.50 -9.70 -10.93
N TYR A 238 11.66 -9.90 -11.94
CA TYR A 238 12.07 -10.34 -13.26
C TYR A 238 11.36 -9.54 -14.35
N ARG A 239 12.11 -9.10 -15.36
CA ARG A 239 11.61 -8.47 -16.59
C ARG A 239 11.59 -9.48 -17.72
N PHE A 240 10.42 -9.63 -18.35
CA PHE A 240 10.15 -10.54 -19.48
C PHE A 240 10.31 -9.85 -20.82
#